data_255cef94087cad22eb356b124582e7ff
#
_entry.id   255cef94087cad22eb356b124582e7ff
#
_cell.length_a   1.000
_cell.length_b   1.000
_cell.length_c   1.000
_cell.angle_alpha   90.00
_cell.angle_beta   90.00
_cell.angle_gamma   90.00
#
_symmetry.space_group_name_H-M   'P 1'
#
loop_
_entity.id
_entity.type
_entity.pdbx_description
1 polymer ?
#
loop_
_entity_poly.entity_id
_entity_poly.type
_entity_poly.pdbx_seq_one_letter_code
_entity_poly.pdbx_strand_id
1 'polypeptide(L)'
;MYEVLLHPDAQKVYINADQALAKKIARCLQQLEQTPRSHPNIKALKGDYAGYYRYRSGDYRVIYAIDDKLVQVLVVAIAHRSTAYET
;
A
#
# COMPACT_ATOMS: atom_id res chain seq x y z
N MET A 1 -8.14 14.12 -4.62
CA MET A 1 -7.23 13.01 -5.04
C MET A 1 -5.92 13.11 -4.27
N TYR A 2 -5.46 12.00 -3.75
CA TYR A 2 -4.21 11.95 -2.98
C TYR A 2 -3.03 11.70 -3.91
N GLU A 3 -1.90 12.30 -3.59
CA GLU A 3 -0.65 11.98 -4.25
C GLU A 3 -0.05 10.74 -3.59
N VAL A 4 0.31 9.72 -4.38
CA VAL A 4 0.86 8.48 -3.84
C VAL A 4 2.37 8.50 -4.03
N LEU A 5 3.10 8.39 -2.93
CA LEU A 5 4.56 8.35 -2.91
C LEU A 5 5.02 6.97 -2.44
N LEU A 6 6.10 6.48 -3.02
CA LEU A 6 6.65 5.17 -2.67
C LEU A 6 7.98 5.34 -1.94
N HIS A 7 8.08 4.74 -0.75
CA HIS A 7 9.37 4.59 -0.09
C HIS A 7 10.29 3.75 -1.00
N PRO A 8 11.62 4.00 -0.97
CA PRO A 8 12.55 3.25 -1.82
C PRO A 8 12.40 1.73 -1.78
N ASP A 9 12.11 1.14 -0.61
CA ASP A 9 11.91 -0.30 -0.50
C ASP A 9 10.67 -0.76 -1.27
N ALA A 10 9.59 0.00 -1.19
CA ALA A 10 8.38 -0.31 -1.95
C ALA A 10 8.61 -0.09 -3.45
N GLN A 11 9.34 0.95 -3.80
CA GLN A 11 9.67 1.24 -5.19
C GLN A 11 10.47 0.12 -5.84
N LYS A 12 11.42 -0.47 -5.10
CA LYS A 12 12.18 -1.61 -5.59
C LYS A 12 11.29 -2.80 -5.94
N VAL A 13 10.33 -3.09 -5.09
CA VAL A 13 9.39 -4.18 -5.36
C VAL A 13 8.61 -3.93 -6.64
N TYR A 14 8.14 -2.70 -6.82
CA TYR A 14 7.37 -2.34 -8.01
C TYR A 14 8.23 -2.42 -9.28
N ILE A 15 9.45 -1.88 -9.23
CA ILE A 15 10.35 -1.87 -10.39
C ILE A 15 10.72 -3.29 -10.80
N ASN A 16 10.93 -4.18 -9.83
CA ASN A 16 11.35 -5.56 -10.09
C ASN A 16 10.19 -6.54 -10.28
N ALA A 17 8.96 -6.06 -10.21
CA ALA A 17 7.78 -6.90 -10.34
C ALA A 17 7.64 -7.41 -11.76
N ASP A 18 7.14 -8.66 -11.90
CA ASP A 18 6.73 -9.13 -13.21
C ASP A 18 5.48 -8.36 -13.65
N GLN A 19 5.05 -8.60 -14.89
CA GLN A 19 3.95 -7.86 -15.48
C GLN A 19 2.64 -8.04 -14.68
N ALA A 20 2.37 -9.25 -14.22
CA ALA A 20 1.13 -9.53 -13.49
C ALA A 20 1.12 -8.78 -12.15
N LEU A 21 2.22 -8.83 -11.41
CA LEU A 21 2.35 -8.13 -10.12
C LEU A 21 2.33 -6.61 -10.32
N ALA A 22 3.04 -6.12 -11.33
CA ALA A 22 3.08 -4.69 -11.62
C ALA A 22 1.69 -4.13 -11.88
N LYS A 23 0.85 -4.87 -12.60
CA LYS A 23 -0.54 -4.46 -12.85
C LYS A 23 -1.35 -4.40 -11.56
N LYS A 24 -1.17 -5.38 -10.68
CA LYS A 24 -1.87 -5.40 -9.39
C LYS A 24 -1.47 -4.21 -8.52
N ILE A 25 -0.17 -3.93 -8.47
CA ILE A 25 0.33 -2.79 -7.71
C ILE A 25 -0.22 -1.49 -8.29
N ALA A 26 -0.18 -1.34 -9.61
CA ALA A 26 -0.68 -0.12 -10.26
C ALA A 26 -2.15 0.12 -9.93
N ARG A 27 -2.98 -0.92 -9.96
CA ARG A 27 -4.40 -0.80 -9.59
C ARG A 27 -4.57 -0.38 -8.13
N CYS A 28 -3.76 -0.97 -7.26
CA CYS A 28 -3.77 -0.60 -5.85
C CYS A 28 -3.44 0.89 -5.68
N LEU A 29 -2.38 1.36 -6.32
CA LEU A 29 -1.97 2.75 -6.21
C LEU A 29 -3.04 3.70 -6.72
N GLN A 30 -3.72 3.34 -7.82
CA GLN A 30 -4.84 4.12 -8.34
C GLN A 30 -5.98 4.19 -7.33
N GLN A 31 -6.29 3.07 -6.67
CA GLN A 31 -7.33 3.05 -5.65
C GLN A 31 -6.97 3.95 -4.47
N LEU A 32 -5.70 3.94 -4.07
CA LEU A 32 -5.23 4.76 -2.95
C LEU A 32 -5.28 6.25 -3.29
N GLU A 33 -5.12 6.63 -4.55
CA GLU A 33 -5.28 8.01 -4.98
C GLU A 33 -6.71 8.51 -4.75
N GLN A 34 -7.69 7.64 -4.92
CA GLN A 34 -9.09 8.01 -4.84
C GLN A 34 -9.64 7.90 -3.42
N THR A 35 -9.48 6.73 -2.80
CA THR A 35 -10.10 6.42 -1.51
C THR A 35 -9.15 5.61 -0.64
N PRO A 36 -8.17 6.25 0.00
CA PRO A 36 -7.14 5.50 0.75
C PRO A 36 -7.64 4.85 2.04
N ARG A 37 -8.87 5.13 2.47
CA ARG A 37 -9.45 4.54 3.68
C ARG A 37 -10.66 3.67 3.42
N SER A 38 -11.29 3.81 2.28
CA SER A 38 -12.65 3.28 2.06
C SER A 38 -12.67 2.29 0.90
N HIS A 39 -12.33 1.04 1.19
CA HIS A 39 -12.33 -0.03 0.19
C HIS A 39 -12.35 -1.37 0.93
N PRO A 40 -13.03 -2.39 0.41
CA PRO A 40 -13.10 -3.70 1.06
C PRO A 40 -11.74 -4.33 1.36
N ASN A 41 -10.73 -4.03 0.55
CA ASN A 41 -9.39 -4.59 0.72
C ASN A 41 -8.51 -3.78 1.67
N ILE A 42 -9.02 -2.67 2.20
CA ILE A 42 -8.26 -1.79 3.09
C ILE A 42 -8.64 -2.05 4.53
N LYS A 43 -7.64 -2.11 5.39
CA LYS A 43 -7.83 -2.28 6.82
C LYS A 43 -6.80 -1.45 7.58
N ALA A 44 -7.26 -0.76 8.63
CA ALA A 44 -6.37 -0.05 9.54
C ALA A 44 -5.61 -1.06 10.39
N LEU A 45 -4.32 -0.85 10.57
CA LEU A 45 -3.47 -1.72 11.35
C LEU A 45 -3.46 -1.30 12.82
N LYS A 46 -3.10 -2.23 13.69
CA LYS A 46 -3.09 -2.04 15.15
C LYS A 46 -1.71 -2.38 15.70
N GLY A 47 -1.55 -2.16 17.02
CA GLY A 47 -0.31 -2.50 17.70
C GLY A 47 0.85 -1.65 17.23
N ASP A 48 1.97 -2.30 16.91
CA ASP A 48 3.18 -1.61 16.49
C ASP A 48 3.01 -0.87 15.16
N TYR A 49 1.97 -1.18 14.41
CA TYR A 49 1.68 -0.56 13.13
C TYR A 49 0.49 0.38 13.18
N ALA A 50 0.11 0.82 14.37
CA ALA A 50 -0.97 1.79 14.52
C ALA A 50 -0.65 3.05 13.73
N GLY A 51 -1.64 3.58 13.02
CA GLY A 51 -1.46 4.73 12.14
C GLY A 51 -1.18 4.36 10.70
N TYR A 52 -0.92 3.09 10.42
CA TYR A 52 -0.75 2.58 9.06
C TYR A 52 -1.99 1.82 8.61
N TYR A 53 -2.08 1.63 7.30
CA TYR A 53 -3.14 0.88 6.65
C TYR A 53 -2.55 -0.19 5.77
N ARG A 54 -3.35 -1.20 5.49
CA ARG A 54 -2.97 -2.28 4.58
C ARG A 54 -4.00 -2.38 3.47
N TYR A 55 -3.52 -2.50 2.23
CA TYR A 55 -4.35 -2.87 1.09
C TYR A 55 -3.93 -4.27 0.63
N ARG A 56 -4.87 -5.21 0.63
CA ARG A 56 -4.62 -6.56 0.17
C ARG A 56 -4.84 -6.64 -1.34
N SER A 57 -3.81 -7.07 -2.07
CA SER A 57 -3.89 -7.29 -3.51
C SER A 57 -3.38 -8.69 -3.83
N GLY A 58 -4.31 -9.66 -3.92
CA GLY A 58 -3.93 -11.05 -4.09
C GLY A 58 -3.08 -11.55 -2.93
N ASP A 59 -1.91 -12.08 -3.23
CA ASP A 59 -0.97 -12.57 -2.23
C ASP A 59 -0.07 -11.49 -1.64
N TYR A 60 -0.25 -10.24 -2.07
CA TYR A 60 0.57 -9.13 -1.62
C TYR A 60 -0.21 -8.17 -0.75
N ARG A 61 0.52 -7.47 0.12
CA ARG A 61 -0.03 -6.42 0.97
C ARG A 61 0.77 -5.15 0.77
N VAL A 62 0.06 -4.06 0.61
CA VAL A 62 0.65 -2.72 0.47
C VAL A 62 0.40 -1.99 1.78
N ILE A 63 1.48 -1.62 2.46
CA ILE A 63 1.41 -0.94 3.75
C ILE A 63 1.69 0.53 3.52
N TYR A 64 0.84 1.39 4.06
CA TYR A 64 0.96 2.83 3.79
C TYR A 64 0.42 3.67 4.95
N ALA A 65 0.85 4.92 4.97
CA ALA A 65 0.35 5.95 5.86
C ALA A 65 -0.34 7.04 5.05
N ILE A 66 -1.22 7.79 5.69
CA ILE A 66 -1.96 8.86 5.03
C ILE A 66 -1.65 10.17 5.74
N ASP A 67 -1.29 11.19 4.96
CA ASP A 67 -1.12 12.55 5.45
C ASP A 67 -2.23 13.41 4.86
N ASP A 68 -3.24 13.72 5.67
CA ASP A 68 -4.39 14.49 5.21
C ASP A 68 -4.07 15.96 4.97
N LYS A 69 -3.07 16.49 5.67
CA LYS A 69 -2.68 17.89 5.49
C LYS A 69 -2.04 18.09 4.13
N LEU A 70 -1.17 17.18 3.73
CA LEU A 70 -0.49 17.23 2.45
C LEU A 70 -1.26 16.52 1.35
N VAL A 71 -2.36 15.87 1.69
CA VAL A 71 -3.17 15.06 0.78
C VAL A 71 -2.28 14.03 0.07
N GLN A 72 -1.51 13.29 0.87
CA GLN A 72 -0.54 12.32 0.37
C GLN A 72 -0.74 10.96 1.01
N VAL A 73 -0.41 9.92 0.25
CA VAL A 73 -0.32 8.54 0.73
C VAL A 73 1.14 8.11 0.56
N LEU A 74 1.75 7.70 1.67
CA LEU A 74 3.13 7.20 1.63
C LEU A 74 3.13 5.69 1.76
N VAL A 75 3.47 5.00 0.68
CA VAL A 75 3.59 3.54 0.66
C VAL A 75 4.96 3.18 1.22
N VAL A 76 4.97 2.52 2.38
CA VAL A 76 6.21 2.18 3.07
C VAL A 76 6.70 0.77 2.77
N ALA A 77 5.81 -0.14 2.38
CA ALA A 77 6.19 -1.51 2.07
C ALA A 77 5.19 -2.17 1.12
N ILE A 78 5.70 -3.04 0.26
CA ILE A 78 4.90 -3.95 -0.55
C ILE A 78 5.50 -5.32 -0.29
N ALA A 79 4.72 -6.22 0.32
CA ALA A 79 5.24 -7.50 0.78
C ALA A 79 4.32 -8.65 0.41
N HIS A 80 4.93 -9.80 0.07
CA HIS A 80 4.19 -11.03 -0.12
C HIS A 80 3.61 -11.46 1.23
N ARG A 81 2.44 -12.11 1.22
CA ARG A 81 1.75 -12.51 2.45
C ARG A 81 2.61 -13.37 3.37
N SER A 82 3.55 -14.15 2.82
CA SER A 82 4.42 -15.01 3.61
C SER A 82 5.47 -14.23 4.39
N THR A 83 5.74 -12.98 4.00
CA THR A 83 6.70 -12.10 4.65
C THR A 83 6.08 -10.79 5.12
N ALA A 84 4.76 -10.64 4.94
CA ALA A 84 4.08 -9.41 5.29
C ALA A 84 3.95 -9.27 6.81
N TYR A 85 3.77 -8.04 7.26
CA TYR A 85 3.56 -7.74 8.66
C TYR A 85 2.24 -8.34 9.14
N GLU A 86 2.27 -8.94 10.32
CA GLU A 86 1.10 -9.49 10.96
C GLU A 86 0.53 -8.47 11.94
N THR A 87 -0.78 -8.47 12.07
CA THR A 87 -1.47 -7.58 13.02
C THR A 87 -2.52 -8.30 13.80
#